data_4aba5bb9d6efbbf803da323f377c3a89
#
_entry.id   4aba5bb9d6efbbf803da323f377c3a89
#
_cell.length_a   1.000
_cell.length_b   1.000
_cell.length_c   1.000
_cell.angle_alpha   90.00
_cell.angle_beta   90.00
_cell.angle_gamma   90.00
#
_symmetry.space_group_name_H-M   'P 1'
#
loop_
_entity.id
_entity.type
_entity.pdbx_description
1 polymer ?
#
loop_
_entity_poly.entity_id
_entity_poly.type
_entity_poly.pdbx_seq_one_letter_code
_entity_poly.pdbx_strand_id
1 'polypeptide(L)'
;MARIASVVIPSEKQVWVGLTYVYGIGETTSKKILAEAKIEPTTRVKDLTGADEQKINDIISAKYHVEGDLKRLVSNNIKRLKDINSYKGIRHKAKLPVNGQRTRTNARTRKGKAIAVGGAQPKAASKT
;
A
#
# COMPACT_ATOMS: atom_id res chain seq x y z
N MET A 1 4.46 -2.26 22.88
CA MET A 1 3.99 -2.02 21.50
C MET A 1 4.31 -3.26 20.67
N ALA A 2 3.28 -3.94 20.17
CA ALA A 2 3.47 -5.13 19.33
C ALA A 2 4.11 -4.76 17.98
N ARG A 3 5.06 -5.56 17.52
CA ARG A 3 5.74 -5.36 16.24
C ARG A 3 5.56 -6.61 15.36
N ILE A 4 4.81 -6.45 14.27
CA ILE A 4 4.52 -7.53 13.33
C ILE A 4 5.02 -7.14 11.94
N ALA A 5 5.74 -8.04 11.28
CA ALA A 5 6.36 -7.82 9.96
C ALA A 5 7.12 -6.47 9.87
N SER A 6 7.86 -6.13 10.94
CA SER A 6 8.60 -4.86 11.10
C SER A 6 7.75 -3.60 11.26
N VAL A 7 6.41 -3.71 11.27
CA VAL A 7 5.47 -2.60 11.46
C VAL A 7 5.02 -2.53 12.91
N VAL A 8 5.03 -1.33 13.48
CA VAL A 8 4.48 -1.07 14.82
C VAL A 8 2.97 -0.97 14.73
N ILE A 9 2.26 -1.77 15.50
CA ILE A 9 0.80 -1.84 15.49
C ILE A 9 0.23 -1.05 16.68
N PRO A 10 -0.85 -0.27 16.46
CA PRO A 10 -1.51 0.47 17.53
C PRO A 10 -2.05 -0.46 18.61
N SER A 11 -1.68 -0.23 19.88
CA SER A 11 -2.04 -1.06 21.03
C SER A 11 -3.54 -1.10 21.34
N GLU A 12 -4.23 0.00 21.06
CA GLU A 12 -5.66 0.16 21.40
C GLU A 12 -6.61 -0.55 20.43
N LYS A 13 -6.12 -0.98 19.28
CA LYS A 13 -6.92 -1.65 18.27
C LYS A 13 -7.07 -3.15 18.55
N GLN A 14 -8.13 -3.73 17.98
CA GLN A 14 -8.26 -5.19 17.92
C GLN A 14 -7.19 -5.76 16.99
N VAL A 15 -6.74 -6.98 17.26
CA VAL A 15 -5.61 -7.60 16.53
C VAL A 15 -5.89 -7.71 15.03
N TRP A 16 -7.12 -8.09 14.65
CA TRP A 16 -7.45 -8.19 13.22
C TRP A 16 -7.37 -6.84 12.48
N VAL A 17 -7.77 -5.75 13.16
CA VAL A 17 -7.62 -4.39 12.61
C VAL A 17 -6.16 -3.98 12.61
N GLY A 18 -5.43 -4.29 13.69
CA GLY A 18 -4.00 -4.01 13.78
C GLY A 18 -3.20 -4.65 12.64
N LEU A 19 -3.49 -5.89 12.29
CA LEU A 19 -2.81 -6.57 11.17
C LEU A 19 -3.04 -5.90 9.81
N THR A 20 -4.15 -5.20 9.60
CA THR A 20 -4.38 -4.46 8.34
C THR A 20 -3.48 -3.25 8.14
N TYR A 21 -2.74 -2.82 9.16
CA TYR A 21 -1.70 -1.80 9.01
C TYR A 21 -0.47 -2.31 8.25
N VAL A 22 -0.29 -3.63 8.19
CA VAL A 22 0.79 -4.26 7.42
C VAL A 22 0.41 -4.27 5.94
N TYR A 23 1.23 -3.68 5.10
CA TYR A 23 0.99 -3.65 3.67
C TYR A 23 0.98 -5.06 3.06
N GLY A 24 -0.14 -5.43 2.48
CA GLY A 24 -0.39 -6.77 1.93
C GLY A 24 -1.34 -7.63 2.75
N ILE A 25 -1.70 -7.20 3.96
CA ILE A 25 -2.67 -7.89 4.80
C ILE A 25 -3.96 -7.08 4.85
N GLY A 26 -5.04 -7.64 4.32
CA GLY A 26 -6.38 -7.09 4.42
C GLY A 26 -7.20 -7.78 5.50
N GLU A 27 -8.45 -7.38 5.67
CA GLU A 27 -9.35 -7.94 6.68
C GLU A 27 -9.50 -9.48 6.58
N THR A 28 -9.74 -10.00 5.38
CA THR A 28 -9.91 -11.43 5.17
C THR A 28 -8.64 -12.23 5.47
N THR A 29 -7.49 -11.72 5.06
CA THR A 29 -6.19 -12.35 5.32
C THR A 29 -5.85 -12.29 6.79
N SER A 30 -6.11 -11.17 7.47
CA SER A 30 -5.93 -10.99 8.89
C SER A 30 -6.71 -12.06 9.70
N LYS A 31 -8.00 -12.23 9.40
CA LYS A 31 -8.84 -13.23 10.04
C LYS A 31 -8.34 -14.67 9.81
N LYS A 32 -7.82 -14.99 8.61
CA LYS A 32 -7.22 -16.30 8.31
C LYS A 32 -5.96 -16.55 9.12
N ILE A 33 -5.07 -15.55 9.23
CA ILE A 33 -3.85 -15.64 10.01
C ILE A 33 -4.17 -15.89 11.49
N LEU A 34 -5.13 -15.15 12.04
CA LEU A 34 -5.54 -15.30 13.44
C LEU A 34 -6.20 -16.64 13.72
N ALA A 35 -7.03 -17.15 12.81
CA ALA A 35 -7.64 -18.47 12.92
C ALA A 35 -6.56 -19.58 12.93
N GLU A 36 -5.53 -19.47 12.09
CA GLU A 36 -4.41 -20.40 12.04
C GLU A 36 -3.53 -20.31 13.30
N ALA A 37 -3.30 -19.12 13.81
CA ALA A 37 -2.60 -18.87 15.06
C ALA A 37 -3.41 -19.27 16.31
N LYS A 38 -4.70 -19.59 16.15
CA LYS A 38 -5.66 -19.86 17.24
C LYS A 38 -5.79 -18.69 18.22
N ILE A 39 -5.81 -17.48 17.69
CA ILE A 39 -5.97 -16.24 18.44
C ILE A 39 -7.34 -15.64 18.11
N GLU A 40 -8.06 -15.21 19.12
CA GLU A 40 -9.38 -14.59 18.91
C GLU A 40 -9.23 -13.20 18.27
N PRO A 41 -9.95 -12.90 17.16
CA PRO A 41 -9.79 -11.64 16.44
C PRO A 41 -10.20 -10.42 17.25
N THR A 42 -11.09 -10.57 18.24
CA THR A 42 -11.58 -9.51 19.12
C THR A 42 -10.56 -9.07 20.18
N THR A 43 -9.53 -9.88 20.44
CA THR A 43 -8.44 -9.56 21.37
C THR A 43 -7.77 -8.24 21.00
N ARG A 44 -7.43 -7.41 21.97
CA ARG A 44 -6.70 -6.17 21.71
C ARG A 44 -5.20 -6.44 21.55
N VAL A 45 -4.54 -5.61 20.75
CA VAL A 45 -3.09 -5.74 20.51
C VAL A 45 -2.27 -5.66 21.79
N LYS A 46 -2.71 -4.89 22.78
CA LYS A 46 -2.04 -4.79 24.09
C LYS A 46 -2.06 -6.07 24.90
N ASP A 47 -3.07 -6.92 24.68
CA ASP A 47 -3.29 -8.18 25.43
C ASP A 47 -2.58 -9.37 24.75
N LEU A 48 -1.89 -9.15 23.61
CA LEU A 48 -1.09 -10.17 22.95
C LEU A 48 0.15 -10.53 23.76
N THR A 49 0.42 -11.83 23.85
CA THR A 49 1.66 -12.33 24.43
C THR A 49 2.78 -12.31 23.37
N GLY A 50 4.05 -12.25 23.82
CA GLY A 50 5.18 -12.33 22.89
C GLY A 50 5.23 -13.64 22.09
N ALA A 51 4.71 -14.73 22.65
CA ALA A 51 4.57 -16.00 21.94
C ALA A 51 3.54 -15.93 20.80
N ASP A 52 2.46 -15.18 20.99
CA ASP A 52 1.44 -15.02 19.94
C ASP A 52 1.93 -14.09 18.82
N GLU A 53 2.70 -13.05 19.17
CA GLU A 53 3.37 -12.21 18.16
C GLU A 53 4.33 -13.02 17.28
N GLN A 54 5.10 -13.94 17.89
CA GLN A 54 6.00 -14.83 17.13
C GLN A 54 5.23 -15.77 16.21
N LYS A 55 4.16 -16.43 16.67
CA LYS A 55 3.32 -17.29 15.83
C LYS A 55 2.76 -16.55 14.61
N ILE A 56 2.26 -15.32 14.83
CA ILE A 56 1.75 -14.48 13.75
C ILE A 56 2.87 -14.17 12.74
N ASN A 57 4.06 -13.78 13.21
CA ASN A 57 5.19 -13.46 12.37
C ASN A 57 5.67 -14.69 11.55
N ASP A 58 5.69 -15.87 12.16
CA ASP A 58 6.08 -17.12 11.48
C ASP A 58 5.10 -17.48 10.37
N ILE A 59 3.78 -17.38 10.63
CA ILE A 59 2.75 -17.62 9.61
C ILE A 59 2.86 -16.62 8.46
N ILE A 60 3.08 -15.34 8.78
CA ILE A 60 3.24 -14.30 7.75
C ILE A 60 4.47 -14.59 6.90
N SER A 61 5.61 -14.86 7.50
CA SER A 61 6.86 -15.11 6.81
C SER A 61 6.81 -16.35 5.93
N ALA A 62 6.08 -17.40 6.37
CA ALA A 62 5.97 -18.64 5.63
C ALA A 62 5.03 -18.56 4.42
N LYS A 63 3.95 -17.77 4.48
CA LYS A 63 2.85 -17.86 3.53
C LYS A 63 2.55 -16.57 2.76
N TYR A 64 3.01 -15.43 3.25
CA TYR A 64 2.60 -14.13 2.69
C TYR A 64 3.79 -13.25 2.33
N HIS A 65 3.73 -12.62 1.19
CA HIS A 65 4.64 -11.52 0.84
C HIS A 65 4.05 -10.21 1.35
N VAL A 66 4.75 -9.56 2.24
CA VAL A 66 4.27 -8.33 2.88
C VAL A 66 5.33 -7.21 2.78
N GLU A 67 4.90 -6.00 3.06
CA GLU A 67 5.75 -4.81 3.15
C GLU A 67 6.78 -4.66 2.02
N GLY A 68 8.06 -4.76 2.35
CA GLY A 68 9.16 -4.54 1.40
C GLY A 68 9.17 -5.52 0.24
N ASP A 69 8.91 -6.81 0.51
CA ASP A 69 8.93 -7.86 -0.51
C ASP A 69 7.78 -7.70 -1.50
N LEU A 70 6.59 -7.41 -1.00
CA LEU A 70 5.43 -7.14 -1.85
C LEU A 70 5.63 -5.86 -2.68
N LYS A 71 6.13 -4.78 -2.08
CA LYS A 71 6.45 -3.53 -2.78
C LYS A 71 7.47 -3.76 -3.88
N ARG A 72 8.51 -4.57 -3.61
CA ARG A 72 9.54 -4.94 -4.59
C ARG A 72 8.95 -5.76 -5.73
N LEU A 73 8.12 -6.76 -5.41
CA LEU A 73 7.45 -7.59 -6.40
C LEU A 73 6.57 -6.77 -7.33
N VAL A 74 5.71 -5.90 -6.78
CA VAL A 74 4.86 -5.01 -7.57
C VAL A 74 5.68 -4.06 -8.44
N SER A 75 6.75 -3.46 -7.87
CA SER A 75 7.64 -2.57 -8.60
C SER A 75 8.34 -3.28 -9.76
N ASN A 76 8.83 -4.49 -9.55
CA ASN A 76 9.46 -5.30 -10.58
C ASN A 76 8.49 -5.69 -11.70
N ASN A 77 7.24 -6.04 -11.35
CA ASN A 77 6.20 -6.33 -12.33
C ASN A 77 5.88 -5.10 -13.21
N ILE A 78 5.77 -3.91 -12.60
CA ILE A 78 5.57 -2.66 -13.34
C ILE A 78 6.80 -2.33 -14.20
N LYS A 79 8.01 -2.51 -13.67
CA LYS A 79 9.26 -2.31 -14.41
C LYS A 79 9.30 -3.21 -15.66
N ARG A 80 9.03 -4.50 -15.48
CA ARG A 80 8.95 -5.46 -16.60
C ARG A 80 7.99 -4.98 -17.70
N LEU A 81 6.77 -4.53 -17.33
CA LEU A 81 5.81 -4.00 -18.32
C LEU A 81 6.34 -2.78 -19.07
N LYS A 82 7.11 -1.91 -18.39
CA LYS A 82 7.74 -0.74 -18.99
C LYS A 82 8.87 -1.13 -19.94
N ASP A 83 9.67 -2.13 -19.58
CA ASP A 83 10.85 -2.56 -20.34
C ASP A 83 10.44 -3.25 -21.66
N ILE A 84 9.40 -4.08 -21.62
CA ILE A 84 8.84 -4.70 -22.83
C ILE A 84 7.99 -3.74 -23.69
N ASN A 85 7.88 -2.46 -23.29
CA ASN A 85 7.09 -1.43 -23.99
C ASN A 85 5.62 -1.83 -24.27
N SER A 86 5.00 -2.62 -23.38
CA SER A 86 3.59 -2.94 -23.48
C SER A 86 2.71 -1.70 -23.36
N TYR A 87 1.47 -1.74 -23.88
CA TYR A 87 0.52 -0.62 -23.72
C TYR A 87 0.39 -0.18 -22.26
N LYS A 88 0.21 -1.13 -21.32
CA LYS A 88 0.17 -0.84 -19.88
C LYS A 88 1.47 -0.20 -19.40
N GLY A 89 2.62 -0.65 -19.89
CA GLY A 89 3.93 -0.09 -19.54
C GLY A 89 4.08 1.35 -20.00
N ILE A 90 3.66 1.68 -21.23
CA ILE A 90 3.65 3.05 -21.75
C ILE A 90 2.74 3.94 -20.88
N ARG A 91 1.55 3.45 -20.51
CA ARG A 91 0.64 4.18 -19.63
C ARG A 91 1.25 4.42 -18.24
N HIS A 92 1.97 3.44 -17.69
CA HIS A 92 2.71 3.62 -16.44
C HIS A 92 3.85 4.64 -16.55
N LYS A 93 4.60 4.65 -17.68
CA LYS A 93 5.64 5.67 -17.95
C LYS A 93 5.04 7.07 -17.98
N ALA A 94 3.92 7.24 -18.67
CA ALA A 94 3.22 8.52 -18.82
C ALA A 94 2.38 8.94 -17.59
N LYS A 95 2.38 8.17 -16.49
CA LYS A 95 1.54 8.41 -15.30
C LYS A 95 0.04 8.55 -15.63
N LEU A 96 -0.45 7.75 -16.56
CA LEU A 96 -1.83 7.72 -17.02
C LEU A 96 -2.57 6.46 -16.51
N PRO A 97 -3.91 6.47 -16.47
CA PRO A 97 -4.70 5.27 -16.20
C PRO A 97 -4.37 4.15 -17.19
N VAL A 98 -4.29 2.89 -16.71
CA VAL A 98 -3.77 1.75 -17.48
C VAL A 98 -4.85 0.81 -18.02
N ASN A 99 -6.10 0.96 -17.58
CA ASN A 99 -7.21 0.06 -17.91
C ASN A 99 -8.23 0.69 -18.86
N GLY A 100 -7.80 1.58 -19.76
CA GLY A 100 -8.64 2.16 -20.81
C GLY A 100 -9.59 3.28 -20.37
N GLN A 101 -9.46 3.79 -19.12
CA GLN A 101 -10.30 4.88 -18.64
C GLN A 101 -10.13 6.15 -19.48
N ARG A 102 -11.20 6.94 -19.58
CA ARG A 102 -11.18 8.26 -20.24
C ARG A 102 -10.17 9.19 -19.56
N THR A 103 -9.40 9.92 -20.36
CA THR A 103 -8.34 10.80 -19.85
C THR A 103 -8.52 12.27 -20.20
N ARG A 104 -9.50 12.64 -21.04
CA ARG A 104 -9.80 14.05 -21.40
C ARG A 104 -10.17 14.86 -20.16
N THR A 105 -11.00 14.29 -19.29
CA THR A 105 -11.43 14.85 -18.00
C THR A 105 -10.95 13.94 -16.87
N ASN A 106 -10.90 14.41 -15.64
CA ASN A 106 -10.61 13.63 -14.44
C ASN A 106 -9.28 12.85 -14.49
N ALA A 107 -9.23 11.64 -13.93
CA ALA A 107 -8.03 10.81 -13.76
C ALA A 107 -6.94 11.47 -12.88
N ARG A 108 -7.35 12.33 -11.93
CA ARG A 108 -6.45 13.13 -11.09
C ARG A 108 -5.55 12.29 -10.20
N THR A 109 -6.01 11.14 -9.72
CA THR A 109 -5.21 10.21 -8.91
C THR A 109 -3.89 9.83 -9.60
N ARG A 110 -3.91 9.70 -10.94
CA ARG A 110 -2.72 9.35 -11.71
C ARG A 110 -1.99 10.57 -12.27
N LYS A 111 -2.73 11.59 -12.73
CA LYS A 111 -2.19 12.82 -13.34
C LYS A 111 -1.67 13.82 -12.30
N GLY A 112 -2.12 13.74 -11.05
CA GLY A 112 -1.84 14.73 -10.02
C GLY A 112 -2.80 15.92 -10.04
N LYS A 113 -2.48 16.97 -9.30
CA LYS A 113 -3.32 18.18 -9.21
C LYS A 113 -3.53 18.81 -10.59
N ALA A 114 -4.71 19.42 -10.80
CA ALA A 114 -4.96 20.20 -12.00
C ALA A 114 -4.09 21.47 -11.99
N ILE A 115 -3.32 21.65 -13.04
CA ILE A 115 -2.54 22.88 -13.28
C ILE A 115 -3.20 23.61 -14.44
N ALA A 116 -3.54 24.88 -14.24
CA ALA A 116 -4.08 25.71 -15.31
C ALA A 116 -3.00 25.94 -16.37
N VAL A 117 -3.31 25.61 -17.62
CA VAL A 117 -2.43 25.92 -18.76
C VAL A 117 -2.56 27.42 -19.03
N GLY A 118 -1.47 28.17 -18.89
CA GLY A 118 -1.44 29.63 -19.09
C GLY A 118 -1.50 30.48 -17.80
N GLY A 119 -1.53 29.87 -16.62
CA GLY A 119 -1.69 30.57 -15.34
C GLY A 119 -0.44 31.23 -14.73
N ALA A 120 0.70 31.15 -15.38
CA ALA A 120 1.92 31.81 -14.91
C ALA A 120 2.36 32.89 -15.89
N GLN A 121 1.59 33.98 -15.96
CA GLN A 121 2.20 35.22 -16.48
C GLN A 121 3.21 35.71 -15.42
N PRO A 122 4.46 35.98 -15.82
CA PRO A 122 5.40 36.60 -14.90
C PRO A 122 4.80 37.95 -14.44
N LYS A 123 4.78 38.17 -13.12
CA LYS A 123 4.40 39.48 -12.57
C LYS A 123 5.25 40.53 -13.29
N ALA A 124 4.60 41.49 -13.95
CA ALA A 124 5.30 42.61 -14.51
C ALA A 124 6.14 43.24 -13.41
N ALA A 125 7.43 43.51 -13.71
CA ALA A 125 8.30 44.18 -12.76
C ALA A 125 7.63 45.48 -12.35
N SER A 126 7.51 45.69 -11.03
CA SER A 126 7.01 46.97 -10.52
C SER A 126 7.94 48.06 -11.02
N LYS A 127 7.41 49.05 -11.76
CA LYS A 127 8.16 50.25 -12.08
C LYS A 127 8.51 50.95 -10.78
N THR A 128 9.79 51.06 -10.50
CA THR A 128 10.35 51.95 -9.47
C THR A 128 10.19 53.40 -9.94
#